data_c68a2dfadeb637faec97a1e8e91eb232
#
_entry.id   c68a2dfadeb637faec97a1e8e91eb232
#
_cell.length_a   1.000
_cell.length_b   1.000
_cell.length_c   1.000
_cell.angle_alpha   90.00
_cell.angle_beta   90.00
_cell.angle_gamma   90.00
#
_symmetry.space_group_name_H-M   'P 1'
#
loop_
_entity.id
_entity.type
_entity.pdbx_description
1 polymer ?
#
loop_
_entity_poly.entity_id
_entity_poly.type
_entity_poly.pdbx_seq_one_letter_code
_entity_poly.pdbx_strand_id
1 'polypeptide(L)'
;MRYSEYFVQVALLAQNGDKETAEKLLREAEHYAQKSVTNHAALCAKAWLWYLDNPDNAIRCLLEAECNNSDVRSLLEIAETYIELALHEFACRRCIKKALAAADDEEGKMRLQEFFQKHSNCKQITEGLRDA
;
A
#
# COMPACT_ATOMS: atom_id res chain seq x y z
N MET A 1 6.72 -17.67 14.63
CA MET A 1 6.73 -17.54 13.16
C MET A 1 7.20 -16.14 12.79
N ARG A 2 8.13 -16.03 11.87
CA ARG A 2 8.56 -14.72 11.37
C ARG A 2 7.43 -14.07 10.58
N TYR A 3 7.37 -12.74 10.58
CA TYR A 3 6.31 -12.01 9.88
C TYR A 3 6.19 -12.41 8.41
N SER A 4 7.32 -12.51 7.70
CA SER A 4 7.33 -12.91 6.29
C SER A 4 6.80 -14.33 6.05
N GLU A 5 6.90 -15.22 7.03
CA GLU A 5 6.43 -16.60 6.90
C GLU A 5 4.92 -16.70 6.82
N TYR A 6 4.19 -15.76 7.45
CA TYR A 6 2.73 -15.70 7.34
C TYR A 6 2.29 -15.63 5.88
N PHE A 7 2.96 -14.79 5.10
CA PHE A 7 2.56 -14.56 3.70
C PHE A 7 2.86 -15.76 2.82
N VAL A 8 3.97 -16.46 3.08
CA VAL A 8 4.29 -17.71 2.39
C VAL A 8 3.21 -18.76 2.68
N GLN A 9 2.80 -18.90 3.95
CA GLN A 9 1.79 -19.86 4.34
C GLN A 9 0.41 -19.49 3.76
N VAL A 10 0.06 -18.21 3.76
CA VAL A 10 -1.19 -17.72 3.16
C VAL A 10 -1.23 -18.08 1.68
N ALA A 11 -0.14 -17.83 0.96
CA ALA A 11 -0.04 -18.14 -0.47
C ALA A 11 -0.22 -19.64 -0.72
N LEU A 12 0.46 -20.48 0.05
CA LEU A 12 0.36 -21.93 -0.08
C LEU A 12 -1.05 -22.45 0.18
N LEU A 13 -1.68 -21.98 1.26
CA LEU A 13 -3.04 -22.38 1.60
C LEU A 13 -4.05 -21.96 0.52
N ALA A 14 -3.93 -20.73 0.03
CA ALA A 14 -4.81 -20.23 -1.03
C ALA A 14 -4.61 -21.03 -2.32
N GLN A 15 -3.36 -21.37 -2.66
CA GLN A 15 -3.02 -22.14 -3.83
C GLN A 15 -3.60 -23.56 -3.76
N ASN A 16 -3.69 -24.13 -2.55
CA ASN A 16 -4.27 -25.44 -2.32
C ASN A 16 -5.80 -25.42 -2.18
N GLY A 17 -6.42 -24.26 -2.37
CA GLY A 17 -7.86 -24.11 -2.30
C GLY A 17 -8.44 -23.90 -0.91
N ASP A 18 -7.59 -23.80 0.12
CA ASP A 18 -8.02 -23.60 1.50
C ASP A 18 -8.02 -22.10 1.84
N LYS A 19 -8.95 -21.38 1.24
CA LYS A 19 -9.05 -19.92 1.42
C LYS A 19 -9.48 -19.54 2.84
N GLU A 20 -10.29 -20.38 3.50
CA GLU A 20 -10.76 -20.09 4.85
C GLU A 20 -9.61 -20.05 5.85
N THR A 21 -8.72 -21.05 5.81
CA THR A 21 -7.55 -21.09 6.68
C THR A 21 -6.56 -19.98 6.31
N ALA A 22 -6.39 -19.71 5.01
CA ALA A 22 -5.54 -18.63 4.53
C ALA A 22 -6.01 -17.27 5.07
N GLU A 23 -7.32 -17.03 5.04
CA GLU A 23 -7.91 -15.79 5.54
C GLU A 23 -7.67 -15.63 7.04
N LYS A 24 -7.88 -16.69 7.82
CA LYS A 24 -7.63 -16.66 9.26
C LYS A 24 -6.16 -16.35 9.57
N LEU A 25 -5.26 -16.96 8.83
CA LEU A 25 -3.83 -16.76 9.02
C LEU A 25 -3.43 -15.32 8.64
N LEU A 26 -4.02 -14.78 7.58
CA LEU A 26 -3.73 -13.41 7.17
C LEU A 26 -4.25 -12.40 8.21
N ARG A 27 -5.41 -12.64 8.80
CA ARG A 27 -5.94 -11.81 9.89
C ARG A 27 -5.02 -11.85 11.10
N GLU A 28 -4.42 -13.00 11.38
CA GLU A 28 -3.43 -13.13 12.44
C GLU A 28 -2.17 -12.31 12.11
N ALA A 29 -1.71 -12.37 10.86
CA ALA A 29 -0.57 -11.57 10.42
C ALA A 29 -0.85 -10.06 10.58
N GLU A 30 -2.05 -9.61 10.25
CA GLU A 30 -2.45 -8.22 10.43
C GLU A 30 -2.40 -7.81 11.91
N HIS A 31 -2.71 -8.73 12.81
CA HIS A 31 -2.67 -8.46 14.25
C HIS A 31 -1.25 -8.10 14.71
N TYR A 32 -0.24 -8.71 14.08
CA TYR A 32 1.16 -8.43 14.39
C TYR A 32 1.75 -7.31 13.52
N ALA A 33 1.00 -6.81 12.55
CA ALA A 33 1.45 -5.72 11.69
C ALA A 33 1.52 -4.41 12.47
N GLN A 34 2.59 -3.66 12.26
CA GLN A 34 2.70 -2.31 12.81
C GLN A 34 2.10 -1.34 11.81
N LYS A 35 1.05 -0.62 12.22
CA LYS A 35 0.28 0.25 11.33
C LYS A 35 1.09 1.41 10.74
N SER A 36 2.15 1.84 11.44
CA SER A 36 3.04 2.88 10.93
C SER A 36 4.10 2.37 9.96
N VAL A 37 4.24 1.04 9.80
CA VAL A 37 5.20 0.44 8.87
C VAL A 37 4.49 0.15 7.55
N THR A 38 4.76 0.97 6.54
CA THR A 38 4.09 0.87 5.24
C THR A 38 4.33 -0.46 4.54
N ASN A 39 5.50 -1.06 4.75
CA ASN A 39 5.80 -2.39 4.19
C ASN A 39 4.87 -3.46 4.74
N HIS A 40 4.49 -3.40 6.02
CA HIS A 40 3.53 -4.35 6.61
C HIS A 40 2.17 -4.22 5.94
N ALA A 41 1.69 -2.98 5.76
CA ALA A 41 0.42 -2.72 5.09
C ALA A 41 0.46 -3.19 3.64
N ALA A 42 1.57 -2.94 2.94
CA ALA A 42 1.74 -3.37 1.56
C ALA A 42 1.68 -4.89 1.43
N LEU A 43 2.37 -5.62 2.31
CA LEU A 43 2.36 -7.09 2.30
C LEU A 43 0.96 -7.64 2.57
N CYS A 44 0.26 -7.09 3.56
CA CYS A 44 -1.11 -7.51 3.86
C CYS A 44 -2.05 -7.21 2.69
N ALA A 45 -1.97 -6.03 2.10
CA ALA A 45 -2.81 -5.64 0.96
C ALA A 45 -2.57 -6.55 -0.24
N LYS A 46 -1.31 -6.85 -0.54
CA LYS A 46 -0.95 -7.76 -1.64
C LYS A 46 -1.50 -9.16 -1.41
N ALA A 47 -1.39 -9.66 -0.19
CA ALA A 47 -1.91 -10.99 0.16
C ALA A 47 -3.43 -11.05 0.03
N TRP A 48 -4.14 -10.03 0.53
CA TRP A 48 -5.60 -9.97 0.39
C TRP A 48 -6.04 -9.97 -1.08
N LEU A 49 -5.36 -9.18 -1.92
CA LEU A 49 -5.74 -9.05 -3.32
C LEU A 49 -5.30 -10.26 -4.15
N TRP A 50 -4.00 -10.60 -4.08
CA TRP A 50 -3.41 -11.60 -4.98
C TRP A 50 -3.75 -13.03 -4.60
N TYR A 51 -3.84 -13.35 -3.32
CA TYR A 51 -4.08 -14.72 -2.88
C TYR A 51 -5.54 -14.99 -2.52
N LEU A 52 -6.25 -14.00 -2.02
CA LEU A 52 -7.62 -14.18 -1.54
C LEU A 52 -8.66 -13.44 -2.39
N ASP A 53 -8.24 -12.74 -3.42
CA ASP A 53 -9.12 -12.00 -4.33
C ASP A 53 -10.10 -11.10 -3.57
N ASN A 54 -9.59 -10.40 -2.57
CA ASN A 54 -10.39 -9.53 -1.71
C ASN A 54 -9.86 -8.10 -1.75
N PRO A 55 -10.27 -7.30 -2.76
CA PRO A 55 -9.80 -5.92 -2.90
C PRO A 55 -10.26 -5.01 -1.74
N ASP A 56 -11.41 -5.27 -1.16
CA ASP A 56 -11.93 -4.43 -0.06
C ASP A 56 -11.03 -4.48 1.16
N ASN A 57 -10.57 -5.66 1.54
CA ASN A 57 -9.62 -5.80 2.65
C ASN A 57 -8.24 -5.26 2.30
N ALA A 58 -7.82 -5.39 1.04
CA ALA A 58 -6.56 -4.80 0.57
C ALA A 58 -6.61 -3.27 0.73
N ILE A 59 -7.69 -2.64 0.28
CA ILE A 59 -7.89 -1.19 0.40
C ILE A 59 -7.93 -0.79 1.89
N ARG A 60 -8.63 -1.57 2.72
CA ARG A 60 -8.69 -1.30 4.16
C ARG A 60 -7.29 -1.23 4.79
N CYS A 61 -6.41 -2.18 4.47
CA CYS A 61 -5.03 -2.17 4.97
C CYS A 61 -4.30 -0.89 4.60
N LEU A 62 -4.47 -0.43 3.36
CA LEU A 62 -3.80 0.77 2.89
C LEU A 62 -4.40 2.05 3.49
N LEU A 63 -5.71 2.09 3.70
CA LEU A 63 -6.38 3.20 4.37
C LEU A 63 -5.92 3.33 5.83
N GLU A 64 -5.77 2.22 6.52
CA GLU A 64 -5.25 2.22 7.89
C GLU A 64 -3.82 2.74 7.95
N ALA A 65 -2.99 2.35 6.98
CA ALA A 65 -1.62 2.85 6.88
C ALA A 65 -1.59 4.36 6.62
N GLU A 66 -2.46 4.85 5.75
CA GLU A 66 -2.58 6.27 5.46
C GLU A 66 -2.93 7.06 6.73
N CYS A 67 -3.85 6.55 7.54
CA CYS A 67 -4.25 7.19 8.79
C CYS A 67 -3.14 7.24 9.84
N ASN A 68 -2.15 6.34 9.73
CA ASN A 68 -1.06 6.23 10.70
C ASN A 68 0.25 6.83 10.21
N ASN A 69 0.26 7.49 9.06
CA ASN A 69 1.47 8.08 8.48
C ASN A 69 1.19 9.47 7.94
N SER A 70 2.12 10.40 8.14
CA SER A 70 2.00 11.77 7.67
C SER A 70 3.24 12.28 6.94
N ASP A 71 4.29 11.47 6.86
CA ASP A 71 5.54 11.86 6.20
C ASP A 71 5.52 11.55 4.71
N VAL A 72 6.29 12.29 3.94
CA VAL A 72 6.34 12.17 2.47
C VAL A 72 6.67 10.75 2.04
N ARG A 73 7.72 10.16 2.61
CA ARG A 73 8.18 8.84 2.24
C ARG A 73 7.08 7.78 2.40
N SER A 74 6.45 7.75 3.57
CA SER A 74 5.41 6.75 3.87
C SER A 74 4.19 6.94 2.98
N LEU A 75 3.75 8.17 2.77
CA LEU A 75 2.61 8.46 1.92
C LEU A 75 2.86 8.06 0.47
N LEU A 76 4.08 8.28 -0.04
CA LEU A 76 4.43 7.86 -1.40
C LEU A 76 4.55 6.34 -1.53
N GLU A 77 5.03 5.65 -0.49
CA GLU A 77 5.06 4.19 -0.49
C GLU A 77 3.66 3.59 -0.54
N ILE A 78 2.72 4.19 0.19
CA ILE A 78 1.31 3.77 0.14
C ILE A 78 0.74 4.02 -1.26
N ALA A 79 0.99 5.20 -1.84
CA ALA A 79 0.54 5.53 -3.19
C ALA A 79 1.10 4.55 -4.22
N GLU A 80 2.38 4.18 -4.11
CA GLU A 80 2.98 3.19 -4.99
C GLU A 80 2.30 1.83 -4.89
N THR A 81 1.91 1.44 -3.68
CA THR A 81 1.18 0.17 -3.49
C THR A 81 -0.17 0.21 -4.18
N TYR A 82 -0.90 1.32 -4.09
CA TYR A 82 -2.16 1.48 -4.84
C TYR A 82 -1.94 1.35 -6.35
N ILE A 83 -0.88 1.95 -6.87
CA ILE A 83 -0.55 1.87 -8.30
C ILE A 83 -0.20 0.43 -8.68
N GLU A 84 0.66 -0.21 -7.91
CA GLU A 84 1.11 -1.59 -8.17
C GLU A 84 -0.06 -2.57 -8.20
N LEU A 85 -1.02 -2.39 -7.30
CA LEU A 85 -2.18 -3.26 -7.19
C LEU A 85 -3.36 -2.81 -8.08
N ALA A 86 -3.23 -1.69 -8.78
CA ALA A 86 -4.28 -1.08 -9.59
C ALA A 86 -5.58 -0.88 -8.81
N LEU A 87 -5.46 -0.43 -7.56
CA LEU A 87 -6.58 -0.20 -6.66
C LEU A 87 -6.85 1.28 -6.47
N HIS A 88 -8.10 1.62 -6.30
CA HIS A 88 -8.64 2.87 -5.73
C HIS A 88 -7.87 4.15 -6.11
N GLU A 89 -8.04 4.59 -7.35
CA GLU A 89 -7.38 5.79 -7.90
C GLU A 89 -7.52 7.02 -7.01
N PHE A 90 -8.71 7.27 -6.49
CA PHE A 90 -8.97 8.44 -5.63
C PHE A 90 -8.11 8.42 -4.36
N ALA A 91 -8.02 7.28 -3.68
CA ALA A 91 -7.20 7.16 -2.47
C ALA A 91 -5.72 7.34 -2.78
N CYS A 92 -5.26 6.81 -3.91
CA CYS A 92 -3.89 6.99 -4.37
C CYS A 92 -3.57 8.48 -4.56
N ARG A 93 -4.43 9.20 -5.29
CA ARG A 93 -4.26 10.63 -5.52
C ARG A 93 -4.28 11.42 -4.21
N ARG A 94 -5.13 11.03 -3.26
CA ARG A 94 -5.19 11.66 -1.94
C ARG A 94 -3.86 11.52 -1.20
N CYS A 95 -3.25 10.33 -1.22
CA CYS A 95 -1.92 10.10 -0.61
C CYS A 95 -0.86 11.00 -1.23
N ILE A 96 -0.87 11.15 -2.56
CA ILE A 96 0.07 12.01 -3.27
C ILE A 96 -0.13 13.48 -2.87
N LYS A 97 -1.39 13.94 -2.78
CA LYS A 97 -1.70 15.31 -2.36
C LYS A 97 -1.21 15.57 -0.93
N LYS A 98 -1.40 14.61 -0.03
CA LYS A 98 -0.89 14.72 1.34
C LYS A 98 0.63 14.79 1.36
N ALA A 99 1.30 14.01 0.51
CA ALA A 99 2.76 14.03 0.40
C ALA A 99 3.25 15.39 -0.11
N LEU A 100 2.57 15.95 -1.11
CA LEU A 100 2.89 17.28 -1.63
C LEU A 100 2.76 18.35 -0.54
N ALA A 101 1.70 18.29 0.26
CA ALA A 101 1.49 19.21 1.36
C ALA A 101 2.52 19.06 2.49
N ALA A 102 3.04 17.85 2.69
CA ALA A 102 4.00 17.55 3.74
C ALA A 102 5.46 17.84 3.32
N ALA A 103 5.72 18.03 2.04
CA ALA A 103 7.09 18.20 1.52
C ALA A 103 7.57 19.63 1.77
N ASP A 104 8.32 19.82 2.84
CA ASP A 104 8.83 21.13 3.25
C ASP A 104 10.37 21.21 3.16
N ASP A 105 11.07 20.10 2.95
CA ASP A 105 12.53 20.07 2.84
C ASP A 105 12.96 19.55 1.45
N GLU A 106 14.27 19.63 1.19
CA GLU A 106 14.84 19.20 -0.10
C GLU A 106 14.69 17.70 -0.32
N GLU A 107 14.81 16.90 0.74
CA GLU A 107 14.66 15.46 0.65
C GLU A 107 13.24 15.08 0.23
N GLY A 108 12.23 15.69 0.85
CA GLY A 108 10.81 15.44 0.52
C GLY A 108 10.51 15.83 -0.92
N LYS A 109 11.00 16.97 -1.35
CA LYS A 109 10.81 17.45 -2.73
C LYS A 109 11.48 16.53 -3.75
N MET A 110 12.68 16.03 -3.42
CA MET A 110 13.40 15.09 -4.27
C MET A 110 12.65 13.77 -4.41
N ARG A 111 12.10 13.25 -3.31
CA ARG A 111 11.31 12.02 -3.33
C ARG A 111 10.06 12.16 -4.20
N LEU A 112 9.39 13.30 -4.13
CA LEU A 112 8.24 13.61 -4.99
C LEU A 112 8.64 13.66 -6.46
N GLN A 113 9.75 14.31 -6.78
CA GLN A 113 10.23 14.39 -8.15
C GLN A 113 10.53 12.99 -8.70
N GLU A 114 11.23 12.17 -7.93
CA GLU A 114 11.53 10.78 -8.31
C GLU A 114 10.24 9.98 -8.51
N PHE A 115 9.27 10.15 -7.62
CA PHE A 115 7.97 9.48 -7.72
C PHE A 115 7.27 9.84 -9.03
N PHE A 116 7.17 11.13 -9.36
CA PHE A 116 6.51 11.58 -10.57
C PHE A 116 7.24 11.10 -11.83
N GLN A 117 8.57 11.05 -11.81
CA GLN A 117 9.35 10.50 -12.93
C GLN A 117 9.09 9.02 -13.12
N LYS A 118 9.09 8.26 -12.03
CA LYS A 118 8.84 6.80 -12.05
C LYS A 118 7.44 6.46 -12.57
N HIS A 119 6.47 7.28 -12.24
CA HIS A 119 5.06 7.03 -12.56
C HIS A 119 4.51 7.98 -13.64
N SER A 120 5.37 8.51 -14.50
CA SER A 120 4.99 9.43 -15.58
C SER A 120 3.96 8.85 -16.54
N ASN A 121 3.92 7.53 -16.68
CA ASN A 121 2.96 6.84 -17.54
C ASN A 121 1.58 6.66 -16.89
N CYS A 122 1.47 6.92 -15.59
CA CYS A 122 0.21 6.79 -14.84
C CYS A 122 -0.53 8.12 -14.82
N LYS A 123 -0.90 8.64 -15.99
CA LYS A 123 -1.52 9.96 -16.12
C LYS A 123 -2.80 10.12 -15.30
N GLN A 124 -3.60 9.06 -15.21
CA GLN A 124 -4.84 9.08 -14.43
C GLN A 124 -4.59 9.37 -12.95
N ILE A 125 -3.44 8.94 -12.45
CA ILE A 125 -3.08 9.10 -11.04
C ILE A 125 -2.34 10.42 -10.81
N THR A 126 -1.45 10.82 -11.71
CA THR A 126 -0.53 11.93 -11.51
C THR A 126 -0.95 13.23 -12.20
N GLU A 127 -1.89 13.17 -13.14
CA GLU A 127 -2.31 14.35 -13.91
C GLU A 127 -2.88 15.43 -13.00
N GLY A 128 -2.36 16.65 -13.15
CA GLY A 128 -2.78 17.80 -12.37
C GLY A 128 -2.15 17.87 -10.97
N LEU A 129 -1.52 16.82 -10.49
CA LEU A 129 -0.92 16.80 -9.15
C LEU A 129 0.47 17.41 -9.13
N ARG A 130 1.26 17.19 -10.18
CA ARG A 130 2.64 17.67 -10.27
C ARG A 130 2.74 19.19 -10.23
N ASP A 131 1.74 19.86 -10.80
CA ASP A 131 1.70 21.32 -10.92
C ASP A 131 0.87 21.99 -9.81
N ALA A 132 0.39 21.22 -8.87
CA ALA A 132 -0.46 21.71 -7.78
C ALA A 132 0.33 22.44 -6.69
#